data_6ddf3800b85b3dea4836be3c9ce7da7b
#
_entry.id   6ddf3800b85b3dea4836be3c9ce7da7b
#
_cell.length_a   1.000
_cell.length_b   1.000
_cell.length_c   1.000
_cell.angle_alpha   90.00
_cell.angle_beta   90.00
_cell.angle_gamma   90.00
#
_symmetry.space_group_name_H-M   'P 1'
#
loop_
_entity.id
_entity.type
_entity.pdbx_description
1 polymer ?
#
loop_
_entity_poly.entity_id
_entity_poly.type
_entity_poly.pdbx_seq_one_letter_code
_entity_poly.pdbx_strand_id
1 'polypeptide(L)'
;MSKEILIPTAWEDVTLNEFIELSKLDIDSFDSHIDYYISMLGIFGNDDLNNILEFVKLTDVADIINQMAFMNTPPKNLDHKEVTIKGEVFKLIENMNELTVGEYISIETLIEQGKLDSISSIPAILSVILKPIGEKFDSNLVNARMELFKNELSIEDVLGMSVFFSIGVR
;
A
#
# COMPACT_ATOMS: atom_id res chain seq x y z
N MET A 1 3.27 2.19 -30.03
CA MET A 1 3.28 3.11 -28.88
C MET A 1 4.26 2.53 -27.88
N SER A 2 5.35 3.22 -27.57
CA SER A 2 6.25 2.79 -26.49
C SER A 2 5.49 2.95 -25.18
N LYS A 3 5.30 1.87 -24.47
CA LYS A 3 4.71 1.88 -23.14
C LYS A 3 5.80 2.39 -22.18
N GLU A 4 5.52 3.47 -21.50
CA GLU A 4 6.43 4.05 -20.53
C GLU A 4 6.14 3.40 -19.17
N ILE A 5 7.12 2.72 -18.61
CA ILE A 5 7.02 2.18 -17.25
C ILE A 5 7.46 3.30 -16.30
N LEU A 6 6.55 3.78 -15.48
CA LEU A 6 6.87 4.73 -14.42
C LEU A 6 7.52 3.99 -13.26
N ILE A 7 8.82 4.18 -13.09
CA ILE A 7 9.57 3.59 -12.00
C ILE A 7 9.51 4.55 -10.81
N PRO A 8 9.03 4.14 -9.63
CA PRO A 8 9.02 4.99 -8.46
C PRO A 8 10.45 5.38 -8.05
N THR A 9 10.60 6.59 -7.54
CA THR A 9 11.89 7.15 -7.09
C THR A 9 11.92 7.36 -5.58
N ALA A 10 10.77 7.25 -4.92
CA ALA A 10 10.62 7.39 -3.48
C ALA A 10 9.42 6.58 -3.00
N TRP A 11 9.32 6.37 -1.69
CA TRP A 11 8.19 5.64 -1.09
C TRP A 11 6.83 6.34 -1.26
N GLU A 12 6.84 7.66 -1.46
CA GLU A 12 5.64 8.44 -1.77
C GLU A 12 5.05 8.12 -3.15
N ASP A 13 5.87 7.55 -4.06
CA ASP A 13 5.45 7.12 -5.40
C ASP A 13 4.88 5.68 -5.41
N VAL A 14 5.07 4.92 -4.32
CA VAL A 14 4.66 3.51 -4.22
C VAL A 14 3.30 3.43 -3.55
N THR A 15 2.29 2.96 -4.28
CA THR A 15 0.95 2.75 -3.74
C THR A 15 0.92 1.60 -2.73
N LEU A 16 -0.08 1.61 -1.86
CA LEU A 16 -0.30 0.52 -0.91
C LEU A 16 -0.48 -0.83 -1.62
N ASN A 17 -1.14 -0.85 -2.77
CA ASN A 17 -1.32 -2.06 -3.57
C ASN A 17 0.02 -2.60 -4.10
N GLU A 18 0.84 -1.74 -4.69
CA GLU A 18 2.17 -2.12 -5.16
C GLU A 18 3.03 -2.65 -4.01
N PHE A 19 3.00 -1.99 -2.85
CA PHE A 19 3.74 -2.46 -1.68
C PHE A 19 3.26 -3.83 -1.18
N ILE A 20 1.95 -4.09 -1.19
CA ILE A 20 1.40 -5.41 -0.86
C ILE A 20 1.92 -6.46 -1.84
N GLU A 21 1.94 -6.16 -3.14
CA GLU A 21 2.46 -7.12 -4.15
C GLU A 21 3.99 -7.32 -3.99
N LEU A 22 4.74 -6.25 -3.75
CA LEU A 22 6.18 -6.32 -3.46
C LEU A 22 6.48 -7.21 -2.24
N SER A 23 5.67 -7.11 -1.20
CA SER A 23 5.85 -7.89 0.04
C SER A 23 5.68 -9.41 -0.15
N LYS A 24 5.09 -9.84 -1.26
CA LYS A 24 4.94 -11.26 -1.62
C LYS A 24 6.17 -11.81 -2.36
N LEU A 25 7.04 -10.94 -2.85
CA LEU A 25 8.25 -11.35 -3.54
C LEU A 25 9.30 -11.80 -2.52
N ASP A 26 9.74 -13.04 -2.65
CA ASP A 26 10.86 -13.58 -1.89
C ASP A 26 12.09 -13.67 -2.80
N ILE A 27 13.11 -12.87 -2.53
CA ILE A 27 14.33 -12.81 -3.34
C ILE A 27 15.01 -14.18 -3.47
N ASP A 28 14.91 -15.01 -2.44
CA ASP A 28 15.52 -16.36 -2.43
C ASP A 28 14.75 -17.35 -3.32
N SER A 29 13.56 -16.99 -3.79
CA SER A 29 12.76 -17.81 -4.71
C SER A 29 13.13 -17.62 -6.19
N PHE A 30 13.98 -16.65 -6.52
CA PHE A 30 14.35 -16.34 -7.89
C PHE A 30 15.69 -16.95 -8.27
N ASP A 31 15.83 -17.40 -9.52
CA ASP A 31 17.07 -17.97 -10.06
C ASP A 31 18.19 -16.93 -10.19
N SER A 32 17.82 -15.66 -10.35
CA SER A 32 18.77 -14.55 -10.40
C SER A 32 18.19 -13.26 -9.80
N HIS A 33 19.09 -12.36 -9.35
CA HIS A 33 18.69 -11.02 -8.91
C HIS A 33 18.02 -10.21 -10.03
N ILE A 34 18.38 -10.46 -11.29
CA ILE A 34 17.74 -9.78 -12.44
C ILE A 34 16.28 -10.17 -12.54
N ASP A 35 15.93 -11.45 -12.38
CA ASP A 35 14.55 -11.92 -12.43
C ASP A 35 13.70 -11.30 -11.30
N TYR A 36 14.30 -11.14 -10.11
CA TYR A 36 13.68 -10.44 -9.00
C TYR A 36 13.37 -8.98 -9.36
N TYR A 37 14.35 -8.23 -9.89
CA TYR A 37 14.12 -6.82 -10.29
C TYR A 37 13.11 -6.69 -11.43
N ILE A 38 13.12 -7.59 -12.39
CA ILE A 38 12.13 -7.61 -13.48
C ILE A 38 10.72 -7.85 -12.92
N SER A 39 10.58 -8.74 -11.92
CA SER A 39 9.31 -8.97 -11.26
C SER A 39 8.81 -7.74 -10.50
N MET A 40 9.70 -7.00 -9.84
CA MET A 40 9.37 -5.71 -9.23
C MET A 40 8.88 -4.69 -10.27
N LEU A 41 9.55 -4.61 -11.43
CA LEU A 41 9.12 -3.74 -12.53
C LEU A 41 7.73 -4.12 -13.06
N GLY A 42 7.40 -5.42 -13.08
CA GLY A 42 6.07 -5.89 -13.43
C GLY A 42 4.97 -5.34 -12.51
N ILE A 43 5.27 -5.23 -11.22
CA ILE A 43 4.35 -4.66 -10.24
C ILE A 43 4.12 -3.17 -10.53
N PHE A 44 5.17 -2.39 -10.70
CA PHE A 44 5.07 -0.94 -10.96
C PHE A 44 4.46 -0.60 -12.32
N GLY A 45 4.77 -1.40 -13.34
CA GLY A 45 4.24 -1.22 -14.69
C GLY A 45 2.82 -1.74 -14.88
N ASN A 46 2.29 -2.48 -13.90
CA ASN A 46 1.05 -3.24 -14.02
C ASN A 46 1.01 -4.07 -15.32
N ASP A 47 2.16 -4.64 -15.67
CA ASP A 47 2.41 -5.33 -16.93
C ASP A 47 2.82 -6.79 -16.73
N ASP A 48 2.51 -7.60 -17.73
CA ASP A 48 3.02 -8.96 -17.83
C ASP A 48 4.55 -8.93 -17.98
N LEU A 49 5.24 -9.79 -17.23
CA LEU A 49 6.69 -10.01 -17.27
C LEU A 49 7.24 -10.15 -18.69
N ASN A 50 6.52 -10.84 -19.58
CA ASN A 50 6.94 -11.01 -20.98
C ASN A 50 7.02 -9.69 -21.74
N ASN A 51 6.09 -8.79 -21.47
CA ASN A 51 6.10 -7.47 -22.09
C ASN A 51 7.31 -6.66 -21.62
N ILE A 52 7.67 -6.74 -20.36
CA ILE A 52 8.82 -6.02 -19.80
C ILE A 52 10.13 -6.53 -20.40
N LEU A 53 10.29 -7.85 -20.50
CA LEU A 53 11.48 -8.46 -21.10
C LEU A 53 11.69 -8.07 -22.57
N GLU A 54 10.61 -7.77 -23.30
CA GLU A 54 10.70 -7.31 -24.71
C GLU A 54 11.16 -5.87 -24.84
N PHE A 55 10.90 -5.00 -23.85
CA PHE A 55 11.13 -3.54 -23.97
C PHE A 55 12.31 -3.03 -23.16
N VAL A 56 12.65 -3.66 -22.03
CA VAL A 56 13.74 -3.21 -21.18
C VAL A 56 15.07 -3.79 -21.67
N LYS A 57 16.00 -2.91 -22.05
CA LYS A 57 17.35 -3.33 -22.44
C LYS A 57 18.16 -3.70 -21.22
N LEU A 58 19.03 -4.68 -21.36
CA LEU A 58 19.97 -5.08 -20.31
C LEU A 58 20.83 -3.91 -19.80
N THR A 59 21.18 -2.98 -20.70
CA THR A 59 21.93 -1.76 -20.35
C THR A 59 21.16 -0.85 -19.42
N ASP A 60 19.84 -0.86 -19.48
CA ASP A 60 18.99 0.05 -18.72
C ASP A 60 18.65 -0.53 -17.34
N VAL A 61 18.87 -1.85 -17.14
CA VAL A 61 18.59 -2.54 -15.87
C VAL A 61 19.41 -1.96 -14.71
N ALA A 62 20.66 -1.60 -14.94
CA ALA A 62 21.50 -1.00 -13.91
C ALA A 62 20.98 0.38 -13.45
N ASP A 63 20.50 1.19 -14.39
CA ASP A 63 19.92 2.51 -14.08
C ASP A 63 18.60 2.36 -13.33
N ILE A 64 17.80 1.38 -13.72
CA ILE A 64 16.54 1.02 -13.04
C ILE A 64 16.80 0.60 -11.59
N ILE A 65 17.76 -0.29 -11.37
CA ILE A 65 18.15 -0.75 -10.02
C ILE A 65 18.61 0.45 -9.17
N ASN A 66 19.39 1.35 -9.75
CA ASN A 66 19.86 2.55 -9.06
C ASN A 66 18.68 3.48 -8.70
N GLN A 67 17.69 3.64 -9.56
CA GLN A 67 16.47 4.42 -9.23
C GLN A 67 15.69 3.80 -8.07
N MET A 68 15.61 2.48 -8.00
CA MET A 68 14.94 1.78 -6.91
C MET A 68 15.77 1.68 -5.61
N ALA A 69 16.97 2.28 -5.55
CA ALA A 69 17.84 2.23 -4.37
C ALA A 69 17.22 2.85 -3.11
N PHE A 70 16.19 3.71 -3.24
CA PHE A 70 15.41 4.22 -2.11
C PHE A 70 14.78 3.10 -1.27
N MET A 71 14.47 1.94 -1.86
CA MET A 71 13.88 0.79 -1.18
C MET A 71 14.82 0.16 -0.14
N ASN A 72 16.13 0.44 -0.20
CA ASN A 72 17.09 0.03 0.81
C ASN A 72 16.98 0.83 2.12
N THR A 73 16.22 1.92 2.09
CA THR A 73 15.94 2.76 3.27
C THR A 73 14.48 2.63 3.63
N PRO A 74 14.14 2.43 4.92
CA PRO A 74 12.73 2.34 5.30
C PRO A 74 12.01 3.66 5.00
N PRO A 75 10.71 3.62 4.68
CA PRO A 75 9.90 4.82 4.51
C PRO A 75 9.95 5.70 5.75
N LYS A 76 9.82 7.00 5.56
CA LYS A 76 9.77 7.94 6.69
C LYS A 76 8.50 7.71 7.49
N ASN A 77 8.64 7.70 8.80
CA ASN A 77 7.50 7.68 9.70
C ASN A 77 7.00 9.13 9.86
N LEU A 78 6.04 9.51 9.04
CA LEU A 78 5.36 10.78 9.10
C LEU A 78 4.10 10.60 9.94
N ASP A 79 3.91 11.41 10.99
CA ASP A 79 2.68 11.36 11.83
C ASP A 79 1.53 12.01 11.06
N HIS A 80 0.94 11.24 10.13
CA HIS A 80 -0.20 11.67 9.33
C HIS A 80 -1.51 11.27 9.99
N LYS A 81 -2.34 12.27 10.28
CA LYS A 81 -3.71 12.08 10.82
C LYS A 81 -4.78 12.33 9.78
N GLU A 82 -4.42 12.97 8.71
CA GLU A 82 -5.28 13.33 7.60
C GLU A 82 -4.55 13.08 6.28
N VAL A 83 -5.30 12.69 5.27
CA VAL A 83 -4.81 12.50 3.90
C VAL A 83 -5.85 13.01 2.91
N THR A 84 -5.39 13.60 1.82
CA THR A 84 -6.28 14.05 0.74
C THR A 84 -6.24 13.06 -0.41
N ILE A 85 -7.38 12.45 -0.71
CA ILE A 85 -7.53 11.49 -1.81
C ILE A 85 -8.56 12.06 -2.79
N LYS A 86 -8.17 12.24 -4.05
CA LYS A 86 -9.05 12.79 -5.11
C LYS A 86 -9.76 14.10 -4.71
N GLY A 87 -9.10 14.93 -3.91
CA GLY A 87 -9.62 16.22 -3.46
C GLY A 87 -10.55 16.13 -2.23
N GLU A 88 -10.76 14.95 -1.68
CA GLU A 88 -11.51 14.74 -0.44
C GLU A 88 -10.55 14.49 0.71
N VAL A 89 -10.79 15.14 1.86
CA VAL A 89 -9.95 14.99 3.06
C VAL A 89 -10.49 13.89 3.94
N PHE A 90 -9.68 12.86 4.15
CA PHE A 90 -9.95 11.75 5.05
C PHE A 90 -9.20 11.96 6.35
N LYS A 91 -9.85 11.65 7.46
CA LYS A 91 -9.27 11.74 8.80
C LYS A 91 -9.24 10.38 9.48
N LEU A 92 -8.11 10.09 10.12
CA LEU A 92 -7.90 8.88 10.91
C LEU A 92 -8.62 8.98 12.25
N ILE A 93 -9.32 7.91 12.66
CA ILE A 93 -9.79 7.74 14.04
C ILE A 93 -8.59 7.31 14.88
N GLU A 94 -8.10 8.21 15.73
CA GLU A 94 -6.89 8.00 16.53
C GLU A 94 -7.12 7.17 17.79
N ASN A 95 -8.35 7.22 18.31
CA ASN A 95 -8.68 6.60 19.60
C ASN A 95 -9.77 5.54 19.39
N MET A 96 -9.47 4.31 19.79
CA MET A 96 -10.43 3.20 19.74
C MET A 96 -11.74 3.50 20.49
N ASN A 97 -11.72 4.38 21.51
CA ASN A 97 -12.92 4.81 22.24
C ASN A 97 -13.83 5.73 21.42
N GLU A 98 -13.35 6.25 20.28
CA GLU A 98 -14.14 7.07 19.36
C GLU A 98 -14.86 6.23 18.30
N LEU A 99 -14.55 4.93 18.24
CA LEU A 99 -15.22 4.01 17.34
C LEU A 99 -16.70 3.86 17.71
N THR A 100 -17.55 3.92 16.72
CA THR A 100 -18.93 3.47 16.87
C THR A 100 -18.98 1.95 17.03
N VAL A 101 -20.10 1.42 17.55
CA VAL A 101 -20.31 -0.02 17.65
C VAL A 101 -20.21 -0.72 16.28
N GLY A 102 -20.71 -0.08 15.21
CA GLY A 102 -20.63 -0.63 13.86
C GLY A 102 -19.20 -0.73 13.34
N GLU A 103 -18.37 0.27 13.59
CA GLU A 103 -16.93 0.26 13.25
C GLU A 103 -16.20 -0.81 14.03
N TYR A 104 -16.45 -0.91 15.33
CA TYR A 104 -15.83 -1.92 16.19
C TYR A 104 -16.18 -3.34 15.71
N ILE A 105 -17.46 -3.64 15.46
CA ILE A 105 -17.90 -4.94 14.93
C ILE A 105 -17.23 -5.25 13.59
N SER A 106 -17.08 -4.25 12.72
CA SER A 106 -16.42 -4.43 11.43
C SER A 106 -14.95 -4.81 11.60
N ILE A 107 -14.23 -4.17 12.53
CA ILE A 107 -12.84 -4.53 12.85
C ILE A 107 -12.77 -5.94 13.46
N GLU A 108 -13.63 -6.28 14.43
CA GLU A 108 -13.65 -7.62 15.03
C GLU A 108 -13.90 -8.70 13.96
N THR A 109 -14.82 -8.45 13.03
CA THR A 109 -15.09 -9.38 11.92
C THR A 109 -13.84 -9.60 11.06
N LEU A 110 -13.05 -8.54 10.81
CA LEU A 110 -11.79 -8.64 10.06
C LEU A 110 -10.74 -9.46 10.85
N ILE A 111 -10.67 -9.27 12.18
CA ILE A 111 -9.80 -10.05 13.07
C ILE A 111 -10.17 -11.54 13.02
N GLU A 112 -11.43 -11.86 13.23
CA GLU A 112 -11.93 -13.25 13.24
C GLU A 112 -11.71 -13.98 11.91
N GLN A 113 -11.71 -13.24 10.79
CA GLN A 113 -11.40 -13.78 9.47
C GLN A 113 -9.90 -14.02 9.25
N GLY A 114 -9.04 -13.79 10.25
CA GLY A 114 -7.58 -13.93 10.14
C GLY A 114 -6.95 -12.96 9.15
N LYS A 115 -7.63 -11.84 8.87
CA LYS A 115 -7.17 -10.86 7.87
C LYS A 115 -6.24 -9.79 8.44
N LEU A 116 -5.95 -9.81 9.74
CA LEU A 116 -5.14 -8.76 10.40
C LEU A 116 -3.65 -9.09 10.55
N ASP A 117 -3.23 -10.30 10.20
CA ASP A 117 -1.86 -10.74 10.45
C ASP A 117 -0.87 -10.42 9.32
N SER A 118 -1.31 -9.68 8.31
CA SER A 118 -0.48 -9.37 7.14
C SER A 118 -0.68 -7.94 6.65
N ILE A 119 0.32 -7.43 5.93
CA ILE A 119 0.28 -6.15 5.21
C ILE A 119 -0.97 -6.04 4.31
N SER A 120 -1.42 -7.16 3.75
CA SER A 120 -2.61 -7.22 2.91
C SER A 120 -3.92 -6.88 3.63
N SER A 121 -3.94 -6.85 4.97
CA SER A 121 -5.10 -6.45 5.77
C SER A 121 -5.23 -4.94 5.99
N ILE A 122 -4.16 -4.19 5.77
CA ILE A 122 -4.12 -2.74 6.01
C ILE A 122 -5.25 -2.00 5.28
N PRO A 123 -5.52 -2.24 3.98
CA PRO A 123 -6.62 -1.54 3.29
C PRO A 123 -7.98 -1.77 3.94
N ALA A 124 -8.23 -2.98 4.45
CA ALA A 124 -9.48 -3.31 5.11
C ALA A 124 -9.65 -2.56 6.43
N ILE A 125 -8.59 -2.48 7.23
CA ILE A 125 -8.60 -1.72 8.49
C ILE A 125 -8.80 -0.23 8.20
N LEU A 126 -8.02 0.33 7.28
CA LEU A 126 -8.13 1.73 6.90
C LEU A 126 -9.53 2.08 6.41
N SER A 127 -10.20 1.18 5.68
CA SER A 127 -11.56 1.41 5.18
C SER A 127 -12.61 1.65 6.29
N VAL A 128 -12.31 1.24 7.51
CA VAL A 128 -13.16 1.45 8.69
C VAL A 128 -12.77 2.72 9.44
N ILE A 129 -11.46 2.95 9.65
CA ILE A 129 -10.97 3.99 10.56
C ILE A 129 -10.53 5.28 9.87
N LEU A 130 -10.36 5.29 8.55
CA LEU A 130 -10.01 6.46 7.75
C LEU A 130 -11.23 6.91 6.98
N LYS A 131 -11.82 8.05 7.37
CA LYS A 131 -13.11 8.52 6.84
C LYS A 131 -13.06 9.98 6.41
N PRO A 132 -13.90 10.38 5.43
CA PRO A 132 -14.15 11.78 5.16
C PRO A 132 -14.59 12.53 6.41
N ILE A 133 -14.15 13.78 6.56
CA ILE A 133 -14.48 14.60 7.73
C ILE A 133 -16.01 14.79 7.80
N GLY A 134 -16.58 14.43 8.95
CA GLY A 134 -18.01 14.57 9.20
C GLY A 134 -18.91 13.46 8.66
N GLU A 135 -18.33 12.47 7.97
CA GLU A 135 -19.09 11.32 7.47
C GLU A 135 -19.36 10.30 8.58
N LYS A 136 -20.59 9.76 8.57
CA LYS A 136 -20.96 8.63 9.43
C LYS A 136 -20.50 7.33 8.79
N PHE A 137 -20.16 6.37 9.62
CA PHE A 137 -19.77 5.04 9.15
C PHE A 137 -20.92 4.38 8.37
N ASP A 138 -20.58 3.85 7.19
CA ASP A 138 -21.47 3.04 6.35
C ASP A 138 -20.71 1.77 5.92
N SER A 139 -21.18 0.62 6.40
CA SER A 139 -20.58 -0.69 6.07
C SER A 139 -20.63 -1.02 4.57
N ASN A 140 -21.57 -0.44 3.83
CA ASN A 140 -21.64 -0.65 2.38
C ASN A 140 -20.48 -0.01 1.62
N LEU A 141 -19.83 1.01 2.22
CA LEU A 141 -18.70 1.70 1.60
C LEU A 141 -17.33 1.02 1.88
N VAL A 142 -17.26 0.06 2.79
CA VAL A 142 -16.01 -0.58 3.21
C VAL A 142 -15.24 -1.14 2.03
N ASN A 143 -15.88 -1.92 1.15
CA ASN A 143 -15.20 -2.52 0.01
C ASN A 143 -14.72 -1.47 -1.01
N ALA A 144 -15.55 -0.46 -1.30
CA ALA A 144 -15.18 0.61 -2.23
C ALA A 144 -14.00 1.44 -1.69
N ARG A 145 -13.98 1.71 -0.39
CA ARG A 145 -12.87 2.39 0.28
C ARG A 145 -11.59 1.56 0.31
N MET A 146 -11.72 0.28 0.55
CA MET A 146 -10.58 -0.64 0.52
C MET A 146 -9.87 -0.57 -0.83
N GLU A 147 -10.62 -0.62 -1.94
CA GLU A 147 -10.06 -0.51 -3.29
C GLU A 147 -9.51 0.90 -3.57
N LEU A 148 -10.20 1.95 -3.10
CA LEU A 148 -9.71 3.33 -3.21
C LEU A 148 -8.36 3.47 -2.51
N PHE A 149 -8.25 3.01 -1.26
CA PHE A 149 -7.02 3.17 -0.47
C PHE A 149 -5.86 2.34 -0.98
N LYS A 150 -6.12 1.14 -1.51
CA LYS A 150 -5.09 0.35 -2.19
C LYS A 150 -4.41 1.10 -3.33
N ASN A 151 -5.20 1.80 -4.13
CA ASN A 151 -4.74 2.39 -5.37
C ASN A 151 -4.29 3.86 -5.25
N GLU A 152 -4.73 4.57 -4.23
CA GLU A 152 -4.51 6.01 -4.11
C GLU A 152 -3.63 6.41 -2.92
N LEU A 153 -3.50 5.56 -1.89
CA LEU A 153 -2.59 5.86 -0.77
C LEU A 153 -1.18 5.39 -1.09
N SER A 154 -0.21 6.24 -0.81
CA SER A 154 1.20 5.83 -0.80
C SER A 154 1.50 4.99 0.44
N ILE A 155 2.53 4.16 0.35
CA ILE A 155 3.00 3.43 1.54
C ILE A 155 3.54 4.37 2.62
N GLU A 156 4.07 5.53 2.25
CA GLU A 156 4.56 6.53 3.21
C GLU A 156 3.41 7.11 4.03
N ASP A 157 2.26 7.44 3.38
CA ASP A 157 1.03 7.86 4.08
C ASP A 157 0.54 6.79 5.04
N VAL A 158 0.48 5.55 4.59
CA VAL A 158 -0.02 4.41 5.37
C VAL A 158 0.84 4.14 6.60
N LEU A 159 2.16 4.16 6.46
CA LEU A 159 3.07 3.95 7.59
C LEU A 159 3.05 5.11 8.57
N GLY A 160 2.86 6.34 8.08
CA GLY A 160 2.60 7.50 8.91
C GLY A 160 1.36 7.34 9.79
N MET A 161 0.33 6.65 9.30
CA MET A 161 -0.89 6.32 10.04
C MET A 161 -0.75 5.08 10.92
N SER A 162 0.16 4.14 10.58
CA SER A 162 0.25 2.81 11.20
C SER A 162 0.84 2.79 12.61
N VAL A 163 1.47 3.87 13.05
CA VAL A 163 1.99 4.00 14.43
C VAL A 163 0.89 3.79 15.47
N PHE A 164 -0.36 4.03 15.10
CA PHE A 164 -1.52 3.83 15.97
C PHE A 164 -1.95 2.36 16.10
N PHE A 165 -1.67 1.51 15.11
CA PHE A 165 -2.06 0.09 15.13
C PHE A 165 -1.23 -0.76 16.09
N SER A 166 0.02 -0.37 16.35
CA SER A 166 0.92 -1.10 17.24
C SER A 166 0.64 -0.87 18.74
N ILE A 167 -0.16 0.13 19.08
CA ILE A 167 -0.43 0.51 20.49
C ILE A 167 -1.71 -0.12 21.04
N GLY A 168 -2.61 -0.61 20.20
CA GLY A 168 -3.95 -1.06 20.57
C GLY A 168 -4.16 -2.57 20.70
N VAL A 169 -3.22 -3.39 20.22
CA VAL A 169 -3.33 -4.86 20.29
C VAL A 169 -2.42 -5.40 21.39
N ARG A 170 -2.93 -5.40 22.60
CA ARG A 170 -2.42 -6.20 23.73
C ARG A 170 -3.53 -7.07 24.25
#